data_0d5ad54edcc3dcb9bbec4e46ad7c2967
#
_entry.id   0d5ad54edcc3dcb9bbec4e46ad7c2967
#
_cell.length_a   1.000
_cell.length_b   1.000
_cell.length_c   1.000
_cell.angle_alpha   90.00
_cell.angle_beta   90.00
_cell.angle_gamma   90.00
#
_symmetry.space_group_name_H-M   'P 1'
#
loop_
_entity.id
_entity.type
_entity.pdbx_description
1 polymer ?
#
loop_
_entity_poly.entity_id
_entity_poly.type
_entity_poly.pdbx_seq_one_letter_code
_entity_poly.pdbx_strand_id
1 'polypeptide(L)'
;MSKKPKVGMWSGLTAVTAVLTAGAIVGTTVAFHYTTTVNNYLDADTYKIIKGDSDEDTEYFKSDFTSDEERESYEAELCAQVEAEGAALLKNDNNALPLASGAKVSLFGHGSVDLMYGGTGSGSVDTSKAPNFKQALEDQGIQVNSTLWDLYSSDDMMKNYSRITPAAISDTLEANTQYAVNEAPWSKLSSAESSFADYGDAAIVVFSRSGGEGADLPSGENGTNDSWIKGQEGDGNYLALSAEEKELLQNLKTLKDNGTFKKIIVLINSSNAIEMDFLNPEICGEDYGIDSAMWIGDVGQTGINGVAQLLAGEATPSGSLVDSYLYDNMANPAMYNFYTQAYPNAADYNLLTDGPDVQGMYSVYQEGIYLDYRYYETRYEDAVMGTGNAGDYNWSTTVAFPFGYGDSYTTFEYSDFNVTESADAFNVTLKVTNTGSTYSGKETVQLYFQSPYTDYDKANGIEKASAELCGFAKTDILAPGASETVNITVDKSELRTYDANNAKTYIVDAGDYYFTVAGSAHEAMNN
;
A
#
# COMPACT_ATOMS: atom_id res chain seq x y z
N MET A 1 78.73 -3.73 -43.73
CA MET A 1 77.30 -4.07 -43.80
C MET A 1 76.52 -3.04 -42.99
N SER A 2 75.88 -2.08 -43.67
CA SER A 2 75.04 -1.04 -43.04
C SER A 2 73.71 -1.67 -42.61
N LYS A 3 73.43 -1.64 -41.29
CA LYS A 3 72.11 -2.04 -40.80
C LYS A 3 71.05 -1.04 -41.23
N LYS A 4 70.19 -1.42 -42.19
CA LYS A 4 69.03 -0.62 -42.53
C LYS A 4 68.15 -0.39 -41.29
N PRO A 5 67.71 0.80 -41.00
CA PRO A 5 66.86 1.07 -39.85
C PRO A 5 65.54 0.30 -39.98
N LYS A 6 65.05 -0.29 -38.86
CA LYS A 6 63.80 -1.04 -38.77
C LYS A 6 62.62 -0.06 -38.80
N VAL A 7 62.47 0.71 -39.87
CA VAL A 7 61.42 1.77 -40.03
C VAL A 7 60.01 1.19 -39.88
N GLY A 8 59.74 -0.02 -40.43
CA GLY A 8 58.43 -0.63 -40.33
C GLY A 8 57.98 -1.02 -38.92
N MET A 9 58.96 -1.41 -38.08
CA MET A 9 58.65 -1.74 -36.68
C MET A 9 58.31 -0.50 -35.86
N TRP A 10 58.98 0.60 -36.08
CA TRP A 10 58.70 1.88 -35.42
C TRP A 10 57.38 2.49 -35.92
N SER A 11 57.04 2.40 -37.19
CA SER A 11 55.78 2.85 -37.75
C SER A 11 54.60 2.06 -37.16
N GLY A 12 54.73 0.73 -37.01
CA GLY A 12 53.73 -0.11 -36.37
C GLY A 12 53.53 0.25 -34.90
N LEU A 13 54.62 0.46 -34.16
CA LEU A 13 54.55 0.85 -32.75
C LEU A 13 53.91 2.22 -32.58
N THR A 14 54.24 3.19 -33.42
CA THR A 14 53.63 4.53 -33.42
C THR A 14 52.12 4.45 -33.70
N ALA A 15 51.67 3.62 -34.64
CA ALA A 15 50.24 3.46 -34.94
C ALA A 15 49.49 2.86 -33.78
N VAL A 16 50.02 1.81 -33.13
CA VAL A 16 49.43 1.20 -31.92
C VAL A 16 49.35 2.22 -30.79
N THR A 17 50.44 2.95 -30.53
CA THR A 17 50.45 3.99 -29.49
C THR A 17 49.44 5.08 -29.76
N ALA A 18 49.31 5.53 -31.02
CA ALA A 18 48.34 6.54 -31.39
C ALA A 18 46.88 6.08 -31.16
N VAL A 19 46.57 4.82 -31.48
CA VAL A 19 45.23 4.25 -31.22
C VAL A 19 44.96 4.15 -29.70
N LEU A 20 45.94 3.66 -28.91
CA LEU A 20 45.80 3.59 -27.47
C LEU A 20 45.66 4.97 -26.83
N THR A 21 46.40 5.97 -27.31
CA THR A 21 46.27 7.36 -26.82
C THR A 21 44.90 7.94 -27.16
N ALA A 22 44.42 7.73 -28.39
CA ALA A 22 43.08 8.17 -28.77
C ALA A 22 42.00 7.49 -27.93
N GLY A 23 42.10 6.18 -27.70
CA GLY A 23 41.20 5.45 -26.82
C GLY A 23 41.23 5.96 -25.37
N ALA A 24 42.42 6.25 -24.85
CA ALA A 24 42.59 6.84 -23.52
C ALA A 24 41.95 8.23 -23.41
N ILE A 25 42.14 9.10 -24.43
CA ILE A 25 41.51 10.43 -24.45
C ILE A 25 40.00 10.32 -24.47
N VAL A 26 39.42 9.47 -25.32
CA VAL A 26 37.98 9.26 -25.38
C VAL A 26 37.47 8.71 -24.06
N GLY A 27 38.10 7.68 -23.50
CA GLY A 27 37.72 7.10 -22.21
C GLY A 27 37.79 8.12 -21.08
N THR A 28 38.84 8.94 -21.02
CA THR A 28 38.98 10.00 -20.02
C THR A 28 37.90 11.07 -20.20
N THR A 29 37.59 11.47 -21.44
CA THR A 29 36.54 12.47 -21.71
C THR A 29 35.16 11.95 -21.27
N VAL A 30 34.86 10.70 -21.58
CA VAL A 30 33.60 10.06 -21.11
C VAL A 30 33.56 9.98 -19.59
N ALA A 31 34.65 9.52 -18.96
CA ALA A 31 34.72 9.45 -17.50
C ALA A 31 34.55 10.84 -16.85
N PHE A 32 35.13 11.90 -17.42
CA PHE A 32 34.92 13.28 -16.95
C PHE A 32 33.48 13.73 -17.12
N HIS A 33 32.83 13.39 -18.22
CA HIS A 33 31.42 13.75 -18.48
C HIS A 33 30.49 13.09 -17.46
N TYR A 34 30.80 11.87 -17.06
CA TYR A 34 30.01 11.09 -16.07
C TYR A 34 30.68 11.01 -14.69
N THR A 35 31.52 11.99 -14.34
CA THR A 35 32.28 11.95 -13.07
C THR A 35 31.39 11.75 -11.84
N THR A 36 30.27 12.45 -11.77
CA THR A 36 29.33 12.32 -10.65
C THR A 36 28.76 10.90 -10.56
N THR A 37 28.31 10.35 -11.69
CA THR A 37 27.77 8.98 -11.75
C THR A 37 28.81 7.94 -11.37
N VAL A 38 30.05 8.09 -11.90
CA VAL A 38 31.15 7.15 -11.60
C VAL A 38 31.55 7.24 -10.13
N ASN A 39 31.64 8.45 -9.59
CA ASN A 39 32.01 8.64 -8.19
C ASN A 39 30.95 8.11 -7.24
N ASN A 40 29.66 8.33 -7.52
CA ASN A 40 28.56 7.77 -6.75
C ASN A 40 28.57 6.22 -6.77
N TYR A 41 28.86 5.64 -7.96
CA TYR A 41 28.96 4.18 -8.08
C TYR A 41 30.17 3.59 -7.34
N LEU A 42 31.27 4.35 -7.24
CA LEU A 42 32.50 3.94 -6.57
C LEU A 42 32.55 4.40 -5.11
N ASP A 43 31.48 4.98 -4.59
CA ASP A 43 31.43 5.58 -3.24
C ASP A 43 32.59 6.56 -3.00
N ALA A 44 32.89 7.37 -4.00
CA ALA A 44 34.00 8.31 -3.98
C ALA A 44 33.47 9.75 -3.82
N ASP A 45 34.09 10.52 -2.95
CA ASP A 45 33.74 11.92 -2.75
C ASP A 45 33.81 12.73 -4.05
N THR A 46 32.73 13.39 -4.43
CA THR A 46 32.61 14.21 -5.63
C THR A 46 33.08 15.65 -5.41
N TYR A 47 33.35 16.04 -4.18
CA TYR A 47 33.76 17.39 -3.78
C TYR A 47 34.80 17.36 -2.68
N LYS A 48 35.56 18.44 -2.63
CA LYS A 48 36.51 18.69 -1.56
C LYS A 48 35.98 19.81 -0.67
N ILE A 49 35.79 19.53 0.60
CA ILE A 49 35.45 20.57 1.57
C ILE A 49 36.71 21.38 1.84
N ILE A 50 36.71 22.65 1.49
CA ILE A 50 37.75 23.61 1.85
C ILE A 50 37.21 24.33 3.10
N LYS A 51 37.72 23.95 4.28
CA LYS A 51 37.42 24.72 5.49
C LYS A 51 38.17 26.06 5.44
N GLY A 52 37.42 27.16 5.53
CA GLY A 52 37.99 28.47 5.70
C GLY A 52 38.54 28.63 7.13
N ASP A 53 39.32 29.69 7.37
CA ASP A 53 39.82 30.06 8.70
C ASP A 53 38.75 30.72 9.60
N SER A 54 37.48 30.72 9.22
CA SER A 54 36.38 31.26 10.00
C SER A 54 35.80 30.21 10.94
N ASP A 55 35.55 30.58 12.18
CA ASP A 55 34.79 29.78 13.14
C ASP A 55 33.27 29.77 12.84
N GLU A 56 32.86 30.23 11.64
CA GLU A 56 31.46 30.23 11.23
C GLU A 56 31.01 28.79 10.93
N ASP A 57 29.93 28.42 11.56
CA ASP A 57 29.25 27.17 11.29
C ASP A 57 28.54 27.26 9.94
N THR A 58 29.09 26.55 8.94
CA THR A 58 28.58 26.50 7.57
C THR A 58 27.76 25.26 7.29
N GLU A 59 27.49 24.45 8.30
CA GLU A 59 26.67 23.25 8.18
C GLU A 59 25.20 23.61 8.32
N TYR A 60 24.45 23.59 7.19
CA TYR A 60 23.03 23.92 7.15
C TYR A 60 22.13 22.84 7.76
N PHE A 61 22.52 21.59 7.59
CA PHE A 61 21.77 20.44 8.07
C PHE A 61 22.66 19.60 8.97
N LYS A 62 22.61 19.90 10.26
CA LYS A 62 23.31 19.10 11.26
C LYS A 62 22.52 17.83 11.50
N SER A 63 23.26 16.72 11.62
CA SER A 63 22.67 15.52 12.14
C SER A 63 22.32 15.69 13.62
N ASP A 64 21.13 15.27 14.01
CA ASP A 64 20.72 15.20 15.42
C ASP A 64 21.36 13.96 16.11
N PHE A 65 21.99 13.07 15.35
CA PHE A 65 22.58 11.82 15.81
C PHE A 65 24.11 11.92 15.94
N THR A 66 24.67 11.25 16.92
CA THR A 66 26.11 11.22 17.20
C THR A 66 26.84 10.07 16.49
N SER A 67 26.10 9.06 16.03
CA SER A 67 26.62 7.93 15.26
C SER A 67 25.57 7.36 14.30
N ASP A 68 26.01 6.54 13.34
CA ASP A 68 25.12 5.82 12.42
C ASP A 68 24.27 4.78 13.15
N GLU A 69 24.79 4.12 14.18
CA GLU A 69 24.05 3.16 14.98
C GLU A 69 22.89 3.81 15.74
N GLU A 70 23.10 5.02 16.27
CA GLU A 70 22.04 5.80 16.94
C GLU A 70 20.94 6.18 15.93
N ARG A 71 21.33 6.62 14.74
CA ARG A 71 20.41 6.96 13.66
C ARG A 71 19.63 5.75 13.18
N GLU A 72 20.31 4.62 12.88
CA GLU A 72 19.67 3.37 12.43
C GLU A 72 18.67 2.84 13.48
N SER A 73 19.01 2.94 14.77
CA SER A 73 18.09 2.54 15.85
C SER A 73 16.83 3.41 15.87
N TYR A 74 16.99 4.71 15.76
CA TYR A 74 15.87 5.64 15.71
C TYR A 74 14.99 5.43 14.46
N GLU A 75 15.61 5.25 13.30
CA GLU A 75 14.90 4.94 12.05
C GLU A 75 14.09 3.65 12.15
N ALA A 76 14.66 2.61 12.79
CA ALA A 76 13.97 1.35 12.99
C ALA A 76 12.75 1.48 13.93
N GLU A 77 12.90 2.23 15.03
CA GLU A 77 11.81 2.52 15.96
C GLU A 77 10.71 3.36 15.28
N LEU A 78 11.10 4.39 14.52
CA LEU A 78 10.17 5.25 13.79
C LEU A 78 9.39 4.45 12.73
N CYS A 79 10.06 3.59 11.97
CA CYS A 79 9.39 2.73 10.98
C CYS A 79 8.37 1.79 11.65
N ALA A 80 8.72 1.19 12.79
CA ALA A 80 7.78 0.36 13.55
C ALA A 80 6.58 1.18 14.10
N GLN A 81 6.83 2.40 14.54
CA GLN A 81 5.76 3.29 14.99
C GLN A 81 4.84 3.71 13.84
N VAL A 82 5.40 4.08 12.69
CA VAL A 82 4.63 4.45 11.48
C VAL A 82 3.71 3.30 11.09
N GLU A 83 4.22 2.08 11.09
CA GLU A 83 3.43 0.89 10.78
C GLU A 83 2.33 0.63 11.82
N ALA A 84 2.65 0.69 13.10
CA ALA A 84 1.67 0.50 14.17
C ALA A 84 0.55 1.55 14.15
N GLU A 85 0.85 2.78 13.72
CA GLU A 85 -0.13 3.86 13.59
C GLU A 85 -0.85 3.88 12.24
N GLY A 86 -0.30 3.20 11.22
CA GLY A 86 -0.83 3.14 9.86
C GLY A 86 -1.66 1.89 9.57
N ALA A 87 -1.34 0.76 10.20
CA ALA A 87 -2.10 -0.47 10.01
C ALA A 87 -3.57 -0.31 10.43
N ALA A 88 -4.49 -0.77 9.59
CA ALA A 88 -5.93 -0.62 9.81
C ALA A 88 -6.56 -1.94 10.25
N LEU A 89 -7.17 -1.96 11.41
CA LEU A 89 -7.97 -3.09 11.89
C LEU A 89 -9.31 -3.09 11.16
N LEU A 90 -9.60 -4.15 10.40
CA LEU A 90 -10.80 -4.26 9.57
C LEU A 90 -11.93 -5.06 10.22
N LYS A 91 -11.55 -6.04 11.03
CA LYS A 91 -12.47 -6.94 11.71
C LYS A 91 -11.84 -7.43 13.00
N ASN A 92 -12.63 -7.51 14.10
CA ASN A 92 -12.14 -8.05 15.36
C ASN A 92 -13.30 -8.67 16.19
N ASP A 93 -13.85 -9.76 15.69
CA ASP A 93 -14.97 -10.44 16.33
C ASP A 93 -14.55 -11.05 17.68
N ASN A 94 -15.40 -10.88 18.69
CA ASN A 94 -15.20 -11.42 20.03
C ASN A 94 -13.84 -11.04 20.67
N ASN A 95 -13.26 -9.90 20.30
CA ASN A 95 -11.94 -9.47 20.73
C ASN A 95 -10.88 -10.56 20.43
N ALA A 96 -10.85 -11.03 19.18
CA ALA A 96 -9.86 -12.00 18.72
C ALA A 96 -8.44 -11.45 18.86
N LEU A 97 -8.26 -10.17 18.65
CA LEU A 97 -7.07 -9.39 18.95
C LEU A 97 -7.33 -8.42 20.11
N PRO A 98 -6.29 -8.06 20.91
CA PRO A 98 -4.93 -8.61 20.83
C PRO A 98 -4.84 -10.04 21.34
N LEU A 99 -3.74 -10.71 21.01
CA LEU A 99 -3.41 -12.04 21.48
C LEU A 99 -3.07 -12.00 22.98
N ALA A 100 -3.37 -13.09 23.66
CA ALA A 100 -2.96 -13.22 25.07
C ALA A 100 -1.42 -13.30 25.19
N SER A 101 -0.86 -12.79 26.27
CA SER A 101 0.56 -12.92 26.58
C SER A 101 0.99 -14.39 26.57
N GLY A 102 2.07 -14.69 25.86
CA GLY A 102 2.59 -16.04 25.70
C GLY A 102 1.78 -16.94 24.77
N ALA A 103 0.87 -16.38 23.96
CA ALA A 103 0.09 -17.13 22.98
C ALA A 103 0.99 -17.95 22.06
N LYS A 104 0.49 -19.11 21.64
CA LYS A 104 1.15 -20.04 20.74
C LYS A 104 0.44 -20.03 19.40
N VAL A 105 1.12 -19.60 18.34
CA VAL A 105 0.51 -19.35 17.04
C VAL A 105 1.19 -20.12 15.91
N SER A 106 0.40 -20.44 14.89
CA SER A 106 0.91 -20.99 13.63
C SER A 106 0.74 -19.97 12.50
N LEU A 107 1.83 -19.68 11.76
CA LEU A 107 1.86 -18.73 10.65
C LEU A 107 1.64 -19.47 9.34
N PHE A 108 0.66 -19.04 8.57
CA PHE A 108 0.26 -19.64 7.31
C PHE A 108 0.35 -18.64 6.15
N GLY A 109 0.41 -19.21 4.94
CA GLY A 109 0.61 -18.47 3.71
C GLY A 109 2.09 -18.16 3.45
N HIS A 110 2.51 -18.24 2.19
CA HIS A 110 3.89 -17.91 1.85
C HIS A 110 4.27 -16.48 2.24
N GLY A 111 3.28 -15.56 2.25
CA GLY A 111 3.45 -14.17 2.71
C GLY A 111 3.97 -14.07 4.15
N SER A 112 3.76 -15.10 5.00
CA SER A 112 4.27 -15.09 6.38
C SER A 112 5.80 -15.16 6.46
N VAL A 113 6.45 -15.83 5.51
CA VAL A 113 7.92 -15.98 5.41
C VAL A 113 8.54 -15.09 4.34
N ASP A 114 7.73 -14.56 3.44
CA ASP A 114 8.10 -13.72 2.29
C ASP A 114 7.24 -12.44 2.27
N LEU A 115 7.43 -11.59 3.29
CA LEU A 115 6.67 -10.35 3.45
C LEU A 115 6.93 -9.37 2.29
N MET A 116 5.92 -8.55 2.01
CA MET A 116 6.10 -7.31 1.25
C MET A 116 6.62 -6.22 2.17
N TYR A 117 7.90 -5.89 2.03
CA TYR A 117 8.53 -4.79 2.75
C TYR A 117 8.42 -3.46 1.99
N GLY A 118 8.22 -3.51 0.68
CA GLY A 118 8.07 -2.37 -0.21
C GLY A 118 7.74 -2.83 -1.62
N GLY A 119 7.43 -1.88 -2.50
CA GLY A 119 7.11 -2.13 -3.90
C GLY A 119 8.30 -2.59 -4.74
N THR A 120 8.07 -2.79 -6.03
CA THR A 120 9.12 -3.07 -7.01
C THR A 120 9.79 -1.79 -7.52
N GLY A 121 10.92 -1.92 -8.19
CA GLY A 121 11.63 -0.78 -8.78
C GLY A 121 12.24 0.13 -7.73
N SER A 122 12.09 1.43 -7.88
CA SER A 122 12.62 2.44 -6.95
C SER A 122 11.94 2.45 -5.58
N GLY A 123 10.78 1.81 -5.45
CA GLY A 123 10.08 1.58 -4.17
C GLY A 123 10.59 0.36 -3.40
N SER A 124 11.60 -0.36 -3.91
CA SER A 124 12.12 -1.54 -3.23
C SER A 124 12.90 -1.19 -1.96
N VAL A 125 12.87 -2.13 -1.00
CA VAL A 125 13.52 -1.99 0.30
C VAL A 125 14.68 -2.99 0.42
N ASP A 126 15.79 -2.56 0.99
CA ASP A 126 16.86 -3.49 1.38
C ASP A 126 16.42 -4.33 2.58
N THR A 127 16.15 -5.60 2.34
CA THR A 127 15.68 -6.54 3.35
C THR A 127 16.80 -7.28 4.09
N SER A 128 18.07 -7.00 3.78
CA SER A 128 19.21 -7.72 4.36
C SER A 128 19.31 -7.58 5.88
N LYS A 129 18.79 -6.49 6.45
CA LYS A 129 18.71 -6.21 7.88
C LYS A 129 17.27 -6.25 8.42
N ALA A 130 16.27 -6.56 7.58
CA ALA A 130 14.88 -6.56 8.00
C ALA A 130 14.59 -7.73 8.96
N PRO A 131 13.90 -7.51 10.08
CA PRO A 131 13.41 -8.58 10.92
C PRO A 131 12.38 -9.41 10.14
N ASN A 132 12.36 -10.72 10.37
CA ASN A 132 11.27 -11.56 9.87
C ASN A 132 10.09 -11.59 10.85
N PHE A 133 8.93 -11.99 10.36
CA PHE A 133 7.70 -11.97 11.15
C PHE A 133 7.75 -12.87 12.40
N LYS A 134 8.36 -14.06 12.29
CA LYS A 134 8.54 -14.96 13.43
C LYS A 134 9.35 -14.27 14.55
N GLN A 135 10.48 -13.66 14.21
CA GLN A 135 11.31 -12.96 15.19
C GLN A 135 10.55 -11.80 15.83
N ALA A 136 9.86 -10.98 15.04
CA ALA A 136 9.08 -9.86 15.56
C ALA A 136 8.02 -10.30 16.59
N LEU A 137 7.33 -11.42 16.35
CA LEU A 137 6.36 -11.99 17.29
C LEU A 137 7.04 -12.57 18.55
N GLU A 138 8.15 -13.28 18.38
CA GLU A 138 8.91 -13.85 19.51
C GLU A 138 9.46 -12.76 20.42
N ASP A 139 9.87 -11.62 19.88
CA ASP A 139 10.31 -10.44 20.65
C ASP A 139 9.18 -9.85 21.49
N GLN A 140 7.91 -10.03 21.08
CA GLN A 140 6.72 -9.68 21.87
C GLN A 140 6.27 -10.84 22.82
N GLY A 141 7.06 -11.90 22.95
CA GLY A 141 6.75 -13.03 23.81
C GLY A 141 5.69 -14.01 23.26
N ILE A 142 5.32 -13.90 21.99
CA ILE A 142 4.43 -14.83 21.29
C ILE A 142 5.27 -16.01 20.77
N GLN A 143 4.80 -17.24 20.99
CA GLN A 143 5.50 -18.44 20.56
C GLN A 143 5.02 -18.88 19.18
N VAL A 144 5.96 -18.96 18.21
CA VAL A 144 5.64 -19.33 16.84
C VAL A 144 5.94 -20.78 16.56
N ASN A 145 5.06 -21.48 15.84
CA ASN A 145 5.23 -22.85 15.39
C ASN A 145 6.45 -22.97 14.43
N SER A 146 7.59 -23.32 14.98
CA SER A 146 8.83 -23.46 14.19
C SER A 146 8.76 -24.57 13.15
N THR A 147 8.00 -25.65 13.39
CA THR A 147 7.86 -26.74 12.41
C THR A 147 7.19 -26.25 11.12
N LEU A 148 6.14 -25.45 11.24
CA LEU A 148 5.46 -24.87 10.09
C LEU A 148 6.28 -23.75 9.44
N TRP A 149 6.91 -22.90 10.26
CA TRP A 149 7.81 -21.85 9.78
C TRP A 149 8.96 -22.40 8.94
N ASP A 150 9.65 -23.43 9.47
CA ASP A 150 10.79 -24.07 8.79
C ASP A 150 10.35 -24.76 7.48
N LEU A 151 9.11 -25.29 7.44
CA LEU A 151 8.56 -25.85 6.22
C LEU A 151 8.36 -24.77 5.15
N TYR A 152 7.66 -23.66 5.46
CA TYR A 152 7.47 -22.57 4.51
C TYR A 152 8.78 -21.91 4.09
N SER A 153 9.76 -21.78 5.01
CA SER A 153 11.08 -21.21 4.75
C SER A 153 12.05 -22.16 4.04
N SER A 154 11.65 -23.42 3.77
CA SER A 154 12.53 -24.39 3.11
C SER A 154 12.82 -24.00 1.67
N ASP A 155 14.00 -24.38 1.16
CA ASP A 155 14.42 -24.11 -0.22
C ASP A 155 13.40 -24.62 -1.25
N ASP A 156 12.75 -25.77 -0.98
CA ASP A 156 11.74 -26.34 -1.89
C ASP A 156 10.48 -25.48 -1.93
N MET A 157 9.97 -25.05 -0.77
CA MET A 157 8.79 -24.20 -0.69
C MET A 157 9.08 -22.83 -1.30
N MET A 158 10.15 -22.16 -0.91
CA MET A 158 10.54 -20.84 -1.42
C MET A 158 10.77 -20.85 -2.93
N LYS A 159 11.33 -21.94 -3.47
CA LYS A 159 11.55 -22.03 -4.92
C LYS A 159 10.28 -22.25 -5.73
N ASN A 160 9.34 -23.04 -5.19
CA ASN A 160 8.19 -23.52 -5.98
C ASN A 160 6.89 -22.78 -5.68
N TYR A 161 6.77 -22.15 -4.50
CA TYR A 161 5.54 -21.56 -3.97
C TYR A 161 5.73 -20.17 -3.37
N SER A 162 6.73 -19.41 -3.80
CA SER A 162 6.81 -17.98 -3.50
C SER A 162 6.12 -17.15 -4.58
N ARG A 163 5.70 -15.95 -4.21
CA ARG A 163 5.11 -15.02 -5.19
C ARG A 163 6.07 -14.77 -6.35
N ILE A 164 5.49 -14.52 -7.51
CA ILE A 164 6.23 -14.15 -8.70
C ILE A 164 6.12 -12.64 -8.88
N THR A 165 7.27 -11.99 -8.99
CA THR A 165 7.38 -10.56 -9.22
C THR A 165 8.15 -10.34 -10.51
N PRO A 166 7.67 -9.51 -11.44
CA PRO A 166 8.41 -9.15 -12.64
C PRO A 166 9.75 -8.50 -12.26
N ALA A 167 10.80 -8.78 -13.03
CA ALA A 167 12.06 -8.08 -12.85
C ALA A 167 11.86 -6.60 -13.16
N ALA A 168 12.15 -5.74 -12.19
CA ALA A 168 12.07 -4.31 -12.39
C ALA A 168 13.02 -3.88 -13.50
N ILE A 169 12.51 -3.08 -14.44
CA ILE A 169 13.27 -2.32 -15.46
C ILE A 169 14.50 -3.08 -15.97
N SER A 170 14.30 -4.15 -16.71
CA SER A 170 15.36 -4.71 -17.53
C SER A 170 14.96 -4.55 -18.99
N ASP A 171 15.91 -4.18 -19.85
CA ASP A 171 15.75 -4.20 -21.30
C ASP A 171 15.39 -5.62 -21.84
N THR A 172 15.27 -6.58 -20.93
CA THR A 172 14.94 -7.97 -21.16
C THR A 172 13.74 -8.42 -20.32
N LEU A 173 12.72 -7.57 -20.17
CA LEU A 173 11.42 -8.04 -19.72
C LEU A 173 11.01 -9.16 -20.68
N GLU A 174 11.23 -10.39 -20.26
CA GLU A 174 10.63 -11.51 -20.96
C GLU A 174 9.14 -11.23 -20.96
N ALA A 175 8.55 -11.23 -22.16
CA ALA A 175 7.16 -10.82 -22.41
C ALA A 175 6.09 -11.62 -21.65
N ASN A 176 6.48 -12.49 -20.72
CA ASN A 176 5.65 -13.43 -19.98
C ASN A 176 5.87 -13.40 -18.46
N THR A 177 6.62 -12.42 -17.90
CA THR A 177 6.78 -12.34 -16.44
C THR A 177 5.73 -11.40 -15.89
N GLN A 178 4.73 -11.94 -15.25
CA GLN A 178 3.64 -11.22 -14.60
C GLN A 178 3.69 -11.44 -13.09
N TYR A 179 3.02 -10.58 -12.34
CA TYR A 179 2.78 -10.83 -10.92
C TYR A 179 1.93 -12.10 -10.75
N ALA A 180 2.27 -12.95 -9.80
CA ALA A 180 1.44 -14.08 -9.41
C ALA A 180 1.58 -14.38 -7.92
N VAL A 181 0.50 -14.82 -7.32
CA VAL A 181 0.44 -15.22 -5.90
C VAL A 181 1.27 -16.48 -5.67
N ASN A 182 1.00 -17.55 -6.41
CA ASN A 182 1.71 -18.82 -6.35
C ASN A 182 1.74 -19.44 -4.94
N GLU A 183 0.62 -19.39 -4.19
CA GLU A 183 0.50 -19.99 -2.86
C GLU A 183 0.64 -21.53 -2.93
N ALA A 184 1.12 -22.12 -1.84
CA ALA A 184 1.28 -23.57 -1.72
C ALA A 184 -0.07 -24.28 -1.51
N PRO A 185 -0.39 -25.35 -2.25
CA PRO A 185 -1.58 -26.12 -1.97
C PRO A 185 -1.50 -26.78 -0.59
N TRP A 186 -2.64 -26.92 0.08
CA TRP A 186 -2.73 -27.47 1.46
C TRP A 186 -1.98 -28.79 1.64
N SER A 187 -1.99 -29.65 0.65
CA SER A 187 -1.30 -30.96 0.69
C SER A 187 0.20 -30.87 0.99
N LYS A 188 0.83 -29.72 0.75
CA LYS A 188 2.24 -29.48 1.06
C LYS A 188 2.51 -29.25 2.55
N LEU A 189 1.49 -28.92 3.32
CA LEU A 189 1.59 -28.63 4.76
C LEU A 189 1.46 -29.88 5.64
N SER A 190 1.16 -31.05 5.07
CA SER A 190 0.87 -32.29 5.79
C SER A 190 1.96 -32.71 6.77
N SER A 191 3.23 -32.44 6.49
CA SER A 191 4.33 -32.77 7.40
C SER A 191 4.34 -31.93 8.69
N ALA A 192 3.71 -30.76 8.70
CA ALA A 192 3.61 -29.87 9.85
C ALA A 192 2.33 -30.04 10.65
N GLU A 193 1.29 -30.72 10.13
CA GLU A 193 -0.04 -30.82 10.75
C GLU A 193 0.01 -31.31 12.20
N SER A 194 0.90 -32.25 12.53
CA SER A 194 1.04 -32.78 13.89
C SER A 194 1.45 -31.72 14.93
N SER A 195 1.99 -30.57 14.50
CA SER A 195 2.41 -29.48 15.38
C SER A 195 1.29 -28.45 15.65
N PHE A 196 0.23 -28.44 14.86
CA PHE A 196 -0.80 -27.38 14.90
C PHE A 196 -1.49 -27.28 16.25
N ALA A 197 -1.84 -28.41 16.85
CA ALA A 197 -2.53 -28.42 18.14
C ALA A 197 -1.70 -27.83 19.30
N ASP A 198 -0.36 -27.95 19.24
CA ASP A 198 0.53 -27.36 20.23
C ASP A 198 0.68 -25.83 20.09
N TYR A 199 0.32 -25.29 18.92
CA TYR A 199 0.37 -23.88 18.56
C TYR A 199 -0.99 -23.37 18.06
N GLY A 200 -2.06 -23.81 18.72
CA GLY A 200 -3.43 -23.63 18.30
C GLY A 200 -4.15 -22.41 18.88
N ASP A 201 -3.47 -21.49 19.58
CA ASP A 201 -4.14 -20.29 20.10
C ASP A 201 -4.62 -19.37 18.96
N ALA A 202 -3.88 -19.30 17.85
CA ALA A 202 -4.34 -18.69 16.61
C ALA A 202 -3.65 -19.30 15.39
N ALA A 203 -4.39 -19.39 14.28
CA ALA A 203 -3.84 -19.48 12.94
C ALA A 203 -3.77 -18.05 12.38
N ILE A 204 -2.56 -17.56 12.06
CA ILE A 204 -2.35 -16.24 11.45
C ILE A 204 -1.99 -16.47 9.98
N VAL A 205 -2.80 -15.95 9.08
CA VAL A 205 -2.61 -16.07 7.62
C VAL A 205 -2.16 -14.74 7.07
N VAL A 206 -1.12 -14.74 6.25
CA VAL A 206 -0.64 -13.52 5.57
C VAL A 206 -0.90 -13.65 4.07
N PHE A 207 -1.81 -12.82 3.57
CA PHE A 207 -2.03 -12.65 2.13
C PHE A 207 -1.22 -11.46 1.64
N SER A 208 -0.35 -11.69 0.66
CA SER A 208 0.49 -10.64 0.10
C SER A 208 0.29 -10.47 -1.40
N ARG A 209 0.30 -9.22 -1.85
CA ARG A 209 0.28 -8.85 -3.27
C ARG A 209 1.41 -7.88 -3.56
N SER A 210 2.25 -8.26 -4.50
CA SER A 210 3.31 -7.39 -5.00
C SER A 210 2.74 -6.41 -6.02
N GLY A 211 3.27 -5.22 -6.05
CA GLY A 211 2.99 -4.20 -7.04
C GLY A 211 4.11 -3.17 -7.06
N GLY A 212 4.10 -2.28 -8.03
CA GLY A 212 5.06 -1.20 -8.12
C GLY A 212 5.56 -0.95 -9.53
N GLU A 213 6.70 -0.29 -9.63
CA GLU A 213 7.31 0.13 -10.88
C GLU A 213 7.70 -1.07 -11.77
N GLY A 214 7.52 -0.94 -13.08
CA GLY A 214 8.05 -1.86 -14.08
C GLY A 214 7.06 -2.84 -14.70
N ALA A 215 5.88 -3.07 -14.10
CA ALA A 215 4.83 -3.88 -14.70
C ALA A 215 3.45 -3.49 -14.16
N ASP A 216 2.43 -3.55 -15.03
CA ASP A 216 1.04 -3.41 -14.62
C ASP A 216 0.55 -4.65 -13.87
N LEU A 217 -0.40 -4.47 -12.95
CA LEU A 217 -1.06 -5.57 -12.27
C LEU A 217 -1.91 -6.36 -13.28
N PRO A 218 -1.92 -7.69 -13.23
CA PRO A 218 -2.84 -8.48 -14.04
C PRO A 218 -4.26 -8.28 -13.52
N SER A 219 -5.19 -7.91 -14.39
CA SER A 219 -6.61 -7.77 -14.08
C SER A 219 -7.46 -8.69 -14.95
N GLY A 220 -8.58 -9.21 -14.37
CA GLY A 220 -9.30 -10.38 -14.84
C GLY A 220 -9.85 -10.35 -16.26
N GLU A 221 -10.58 -9.33 -16.69
CA GLU A 221 -11.39 -9.49 -17.90
C GLU A 221 -10.79 -8.93 -19.20
N ASN A 222 -9.94 -7.91 -19.13
CA ASN A 222 -9.64 -7.13 -20.34
C ASN A 222 -8.25 -7.32 -20.92
N GLY A 223 -7.52 -8.33 -20.58
CA GLY A 223 -6.19 -8.52 -21.14
C GLY A 223 -5.38 -9.54 -20.44
N THR A 224 -5.93 -10.16 -19.47
CA THR A 224 -5.27 -11.28 -18.85
C THR A 224 -5.43 -12.49 -19.70
N ASN A 225 -4.36 -12.91 -20.12
CA ASN A 225 -4.19 -14.25 -20.55
C ASN A 225 -4.09 -15.09 -19.27
N ASP A 226 -5.05 -16.00 -18.99
CA ASP A 226 -5.03 -16.94 -17.87
C ASP A 226 -3.69 -17.69 -17.75
N SER A 227 -2.96 -17.78 -18.86
CA SER A 227 -1.62 -18.34 -18.90
C SER A 227 -0.54 -17.51 -18.20
N TRP A 228 -0.82 -16.25 -17.83
CA TRP A 228 0.14 -15.37 -17.17
C TRP A 228 0.13 -15.50 -15.65
N ILE A 229 -0.96 -16.00 -15.11
CA ILE A 229 -1.13 -16.10 -13.67
C ILE A 229 -0.85 -17.54 -13.25
N LYS A 230 0.41 -17.82 -13.03
CA LYS A 230 0.85 -19.11 -12.53
C LYS A 230 0.37 -19.29 -11.08
N GLY A 231 -0.42 -20.34 -10.85
CA GLY A 231 -0.97 -20.65 -9.53
C GLY A 231 -2.32 -19.99 -9.24
N GLN A 232 -2.94 -19.32 -10.22
CA GLN A 232 -4.33 -18.91 -10.16
C GLN A 232 -5.11 -19.70 -11.21
N GLU A 233 -5.61 -20.85 -10.84
CA GLU A 233 -6.55 -21.59 -11.67
C GLU A 233 -7.95 -21.07 -11.38
N GLY A 234 -8.54 -20.32 -12.32
CA GLY A 234 -9.91 -19.88 -12.20
C GLY A 234 -10.20 -18.57 -12.91
N ASP A 235 -10.34 -17.48 -12.20
CA ASP A 235 -10.82 -16.20 -12.72
C ASP A 235 -9.74 -15.21 -13.19
N GLY A 236 -8.47 -15.56 -13.01
CA GLY A 236 -7.36 -14.71 -13.48
C GLY A 236 -7.21 -13.37 -12.75
N ASN A 237 -7.95 -13.12 -11.68
CA ASN A 237 -7.90 -11.87 -10.93
C ASN A 237 -6.81 -11.92 -9.85
N TYR A 238 -5.70 -11.23 -10.10
CA TYR A 238 -4.58 -11.15 -9.16
C TYR A 238 -4.95 -10.53 -7.80
N LEU A 239 -5.94 -9.66 -7.77
CA LEU A 239 -6.38 -8.97 -6.57
C LEU A 239 -7.44 -9.74 -5.77
N ALA A 240 -7.98 -10.84 -6.33
CA ALA A 240 -8.83 -11.79 -5.59
C ALA A 240 -7.98 -12.86 -4.88
N LEU A 241 -8.58 -13.61 -3.97
CA LEU A 241 -7.93 -14.79 -3.40
C LEU A 241 -7.79 -15.90 -4.45
N SER A 242 -6.59 -16.48 -4.55
CA SER A 242 -6.35 -17.65 -5.38
C SER A 242 -7.09 -18.90 -4.89
N ALA A 243 -7.16 -19.94 -5.72
CA ALA A 243 -7.76 -21.21 -5.33
C ALA A 243 -7.05 -21.84 -4.12
N GLU A 244 -5.72 -21.75 -4.08
CA GLU A 244 -4.90 -22.26 -2.98
C GLU A 244 -5.09 -21.45 -1.70
N GLU A 245 -5.24 -20.12 -1.78
CA GLU A 245 -5.56 -19.28 -0.62
C GLU A 245 -6.96 -19.58 -0.07
N LYS A 246 -7.94 -19.80 -0.93
CA LYS A 246 -9.30 -20.26 -0.56
C LYS A 246 -9.25 -21.66 0.07
N GLU A 247 -8.50 -22.61 -0.53
CA GLU A 247 -8.27 -23.96 0.05
C GLU A 247 -7.64 -23.87 1.44
N LEU A 248 -6.65 -22.99 1.62
CA LEU A 248 -6.01 -22.75 2.91
C LEU A 248 -7.04 -22.32 3.97
N LEU A 249 -7.85 -21.30 3.69
CA LEU A 249 -8.89 -20.82 4.61
C LEU A 249 -9.92 -21.90 4.94
N GLN A 250 -10.40 -22.68 3.97
CA GLN A 250 -11.35 -23.78 4.16
C GLN A 250 -10.80 -24.84 5.12
N ASN A 251 -9.54 -25.22 4.95
CA ASN A 251 -8.87 -26.17 5.83
C ASN A 251 -8.68 -25.60 7.25
N LEU A 252 -8.29 -24.33 7.37
CA LEU A 252 -8.16 -23.66 8.67
C LEU A 252 -9.52 -23.55 9.38
N LYS A 253 -10.60 -23.23 8.66
CA LYS A 253 -11.96 -23.27 9.20
C LYS A 253 -12.31 -24.66 9.76
N THR A 254 -12.00 -25.71 9.01
CA THR A 254 -12.22 -27.09 9.46
C THR A 254 -11.41 -27.40 10.74
N LEU A 255 -10.16 -26.97 10.80
CA LEU A 255 -9.32 -27.15 11.99
C LEU A 255 -9.79 -26.30 13.18
N LYS A 256 -10.35 -25.13 12.95
CA LYS A 256 -10.98 -24.32 13.97
C LYS A 256 -12.25 -24.99 14.50
N ASP A 257 -13.10 -25.49 13.63
CA ASP A 257 -14.36 -26.16 14.00
C ASP A 257 -14.12 -27.44 14.82
N ASN A 258 -13.03 -28.14 14.60
CA ASN A 258 -12.65 -29.32 15.40
C ASN A 258 -11.82 -28.97 16.66
N GLY A 259 -11.55 -27.68 16.90
CA GLY A 259 -10.87 -27.19 18.09
C GLY A 259 -9.35 -27.22 18.04
N THR A 260 -8.72 -27.49 16.89
CA THR A 260 -7.28 -27.41 16.72
C THR A 260 -6.78 -25.96 16.83
N PHE A 261 -7.46 -25.03 16.18
CA PHE A 261 -7.24 -23.59 16.32
C PHE A 261 -8.42 -22.93 17.06
N LYS A 262 -8.11 -21.91 17.88
CA LYS A 262 -9.14 -21.12 18.58
C LYS A 262 -9.61 -19.95 17.73
N LYS A 263 -8.72 -19.39 16.89
CA LYS A 263 -8.94 -18.18 16.11
C LYS A 263 -8.26 -18.28 14.75
N ILE A 264 -8.84 -17.61 13.75
CA ILE A 264 -8.22 -17.35 12.45
C ILE A 264 -8.07 -15.84 12.31
N ILE A 265 -6.84 -15.37 12.12
CA ILE A 265 -6.48 -13.97 11.96
C ILE A 265 -5.87 -13.82 10.56
N VAL A 266 -6.34 -12.86 9.80
CA VAL A 266 -5.80 -12.56 8.46
C VAL A 266 -5.07 -11.23 8.49
N LEU A 267 -3.85 -11.20 7.95
CA LEU A 267 -3.07 -10.02 7.70
C LEU A 267 -3.00 -9.79 6.18
N ILE A 268 -3.31 -8.57 5.76
CA ILE A 268 -3.29 -8.16 4.35
C ILE A 268 -2.05 -7.32 4.12
N ASN A 269 -1.01 -7.98 3.62
CA ASN A 269 0.30 -7.39 3.34
C ASN A 269 0.37 -6.98 1.86
N SER A 270 -0.29 -5.89 1.56
CA SER A 270 -0.42 -5.36 0.19
C SER A 270 -0.71 -3.88 0.20
N SER A 271 0.01 -3.10 -0.60
CA SER A 271 -0.35 -1.72 -0.93
C SER A 271 -1.44 -1.64 -2.01
N ASN A 272 -1.72 -2.75 -2.70
CA ASN A 272 -2.82 -2.82 -3.66
C ASN A 272 -4.13 -3.18 -2.96
N ALA A 273 -5.23 -2.57 -3.39
CA ALA A 273 -6.55 -2.89 -2.87
C ALA A 273 -7.00 -4.26 -3.38
N ILE A 274 -6.84 -5.29 -2.55
CA ILE A 274 -7.34 -6.64 -2.86
C ILE A 274 -8.85 -6.71 -2.59
N GLU A 275 -9.53 -7.64 -3.27
CA GLU A 275 -10.95 -7.91 -3.03
C GLU A 275 -11.17 -8.51 -1.65
N MET A 276 -12.21 -8.03 -0.95
CA MET A 276 -12.50 -8.38 0.44
C MET A 276 -13.74 -9.28 0.58
N ASP A 277 -14.18 -9.92 -0.50
CA ASP A 277 -15.35 -10.81 -0.51
C ASP A 277 -15.21 -11.94 0.52
N PHE A 278 -14.01 -12.47 0.70
CA PHE A 278 -13.71 -13.55 1.64
C PHE A 278 -13.97 -13.22 3.12
N LEU A 279 -14.15 -11.96 3.47
CA LEU A 279 -14.53 -11.53 4.83
C LEU A 279 -16.05 -11.49 5.03
N ASN A 280 -16.85 -11.66 3.97
CA ASN A 280 -18.31 -11.60 4.03
C ASN A 280 -18.94 -12.85 3.42
N PRO A 281 -19.41 -13.82 4.26
CA PRO A 281 -20.02 -15.06 3.79
C PRO A 281 -21.28 -14.87 2.92
N GLU A 282 -22.00 -13.77 3.09
CA GLU A 282 -23.21 -13.49 2.30
C GLU A 282 -22.87 -13.09 0.85
N ILE A 283 -21.67 -12.58 0.63
CA ILE A 283 -21.17 -12.16 -0.69
C ILE A 283 -20.43 -13.31 -1.38
N CYS A 284 -19.40 -13.89 -0.72
CA CYS A 284 -18.60 -14.96 -1.35
C CYS A 284 -19.29 -16.33 -1.31
N GLY A 285 -20.34 -16.50 -0.51
CA GLY A 285 -21.09 -17.76 -0.37
C GLY A 285 -20.37 -18.83 0.48
N GLU A 286 -19.26 -18.50 1.12
CA GLU A 286 -18.44 -19.40 1.95
C GLU A 286 -18.08 -18.72 3.28
N ASP A 287 -18.28 -19.41 4.41
CA ASP A 287 -17.80 -18.93 5.72
C ASP A 287 -16.42 -19.51 6.02
N TYR A 288 -15.41 -18.70 5.93
CA TYR A 288 -14.02 -19.06 6.26
C TYR A 288 -13.71 -18.98 7.76
N GLY A 289 -14.63 -18.56 8.60
CA GLY A 289 -14.49 -18.51 10.06
C GLY A 289 -13.42 -17.53 10.55
N ILE A 290 -13.14 -16.48 9.79
CA ILE A 290 -12.15 -15.45 10.12
C ILE A 290 -12.65 -14.60 11.29
N ASP A 291 -11.89 -14.55 12.40
CA ASP A 291 -12.23 -13.79 13.59
C ASP A 291 -11.70 -12.37 13.57
N SER A 292 -10.53 -12.16 12.95
CA SER A 292 -9.93 -10.84 12.83
C SER A 292 -9.22 -10.68 11.50
N ALA A 293 -9.23 -9.46 10.97
CA ALA A 293 -8.50 -9.07 9.77
C ALA A 293 -7.87 -7.69 9.96
N MET A 294 -6.62 -7.53 9.53
CA MET A 294 -5.87 -6.27 9.61
C MET A 294 -5.14 -6.03 8.30
N TRP A 295 -5.31 -4.83 7.74
CA TRP A 295 -4.48 -4.35 6.63
C TRP A 295 -3.18 -3.80 7.19
N ILE A 296 -2.04 -4.27 6.66
CA ILE A 296 -0.70 -3.89 7.09
C ILE A 296 0.15 -3.30 5.95
N GLY A 297 -0.42 -3.10 4.77
CA GLY A 297 0.29 -2.51 3.63
C GLY A 297 1.60 -3.20 3.29
N ASP A 298 2.57 -2.42 2.80
CA ASP A 298 3.97 -2.80 2.65
C ASP A 298 4.72 -2.28 3.88
N VAL A 299 5.18 -3.19 4.72
CA VAL A 299 5.57 -2.87 6.12
C VAL A 299 6.84 -2.03 6.27
N GLY A 300 7.56 -1.69 5.18
CA GLY A 300 8.87 -1.05 5.31
C GLY A 300 9.92 -1.97 5.93
N GLN A 301 11.15 -1.48 6.14
CA GLN A 301 12.26 -2.34 6.55
C GLN A 301 12.05 -2.99 7.93
N THR A 302 11.46 -2.26 8.89
CA THR A 302 11.31 -2.73 10.29
C THR A 302 9.89 -2.66 10.82
N GLY A 303 8.91 -2.24 10.00
CA GLY A 303 7.52 -2.06 10.43
C GLY A 303 6.83 -3.33 10.89
N ILE A 304 7.30 -4.51 10.48
CA ILE A 304 6.77 -5.78 11.00
C ILE A 304 6.85 -5.88 12.54
N ASN A 305 7.77 -5.14 13.18
CA ASN A 305 7.80 -5.00 14.62
C ASN A 305 6.58 -4.25 15.15
N GLY A 306 6.11 -3.22 14.43
CA GLY A 306 4.87 -2.49 14.73
C GLY A 306 3.65 -3.39 14.63
N VAL A 307 3.57 -4.22 13.57
CA VAL A 307 2.51 -5.24 13.43
C VAL A 307 2.53 -6.21 14.61
N ALA A 308 3.71 -6.70 15.01
CA ALA A 308 3.84 -7.60 16.16
C ALA A 308 3.39 -6.93 17.47
N GLN A 309 3.68 -5.64 17.67
CA GLN A 309 3.20 -4.85 18.82
C GLN A 309 1.66 -4.74 18.83
N LEU A 310 1.04 -4.52 17.67
CA LEU A 310 -0.42 -4.52 17.54
C LEU A 310 -1.01 -5.88 17.90
N LEU A 311 -0.47 -6.96 17.34
CA LEU A 311 -0.95 -8.33 17.62
C LEU A 311 -0.80 -8.71 19.10
N ALA A 312 0.23 -8.22 19.77
CA ALA A 312 0.49 -8.46 21.19
C ALA A 312 -0.28 -7.52 22.14
N GLY A 313 -0.87 -6.44 21.62
CA GLY A 313 -1.56 -5.41 22.42
C GLY A 313 -0.64 -4.41 23.12
N GLU A 314 0.63 -4.38 22.75
CA GLU A 314 1.59 -3.35 23.19
C GLU A 314 1.31 -2.00 22.49
N ALA A 315 0.71 -2.05 21.30
CA ALA A 315 0.13 -0.91 20.60
C ALA A 315 -1.36 -1.16 20.32
N THR A 316 -2.12 -0.07 20.19
CA THR A 316 -3.56 -0.09 19.86
C THR A 316 -3.74 0.41 18.44
N PRO A 317 -4.48 -0.33 17.57
CA PRO A 317 -4.74 0.13 16.20
C PRO A 317 -5.39 1.51 16.15
N SER A 318 -4.91 2.35 15.26
CA SER A 318 -5.43 3.71 15.04
C SER A 318 -5.27 4.16 13.58
N GLY A 319 -4.89 3.25 12.71
CA GLY A 319 -4.81 3.48 11.27
C GLY A 319 -6.17 3.47 10.61
N SER A 320 -6.28 4.17 9.50
CA SER A 320 -7.47 4.25 8.66
C SER A 320 -7.11 3.93 7.22
N LEU A 321 -7.99 3.20 6.51
CA LEU A 321 -7.82 2.92 5.09
C LEU A 321 -7.80 4.22 4.28
N VAL A 322 -6.92 4.28 3.30
CA VAL A 322 -6.77 5.41 2.38
C VAL A 322 -7.42 5.17 1.01
N ASP A 323 -8.02 4.00 0.86
CA ASP A 323 -8.83 3.58 -0.29
C ASP A 323 -10.13 2.93 0.19
N SER A 324 -11.17 2.92 -0.66
CA SER A 324 -12.32 2.06 -0.47
C SER A 324 -11.98 0.65 -0.94
N TYR A 325 -12.17 -0.34 -0.09
CA TYR A 325 -11.98 -1.75 -0.45
C TYR A 325 -13.30 -2.37 -0.87
N LEU A 326 -13.28 -3.07 -1.98
CA LEU A 326 -14.47 -3.60 -2.63
C LEU A 326 -14.58 -5.11 -2.44
N TYR A 327 -15.79 -5.63 -2.62
CA TYR A 327 -16.02 -7.07 -2.76
C TYR A 327 -15.58 -7.60 -4.13
N ASP A 328 -15.69 -6.76 -5.17
CA ASP A 328 -15.28 -7.03 -6.54
C ASP A 328 -14.70 -5.74 -7.14
N ASN A 329 -13.42 -5.75 -7.45
CA ASN A 329 -12.71 -4.59 -7.98
C ASN A 329 -13.24 -4.13 -9.35
N MET A 330 -13.95 -4.99 -10.09
CA MET A 330 -14.60 -4.58 -11.33
C MET A 330 -15.77 -3.61 -11.11
N ALA A 331 -16.23 -3.42 -9.87
CA ALA A 331 -17.16 -2.35 -9.52
C ALA A 331 -16.51 -0.95 -9.52
N ASN A 332 -15.18 -0.86 -9.59
CA ASN A 332 -14.46 0.39 -9.71
C ASN A 332 -14.45 0.86 -11.17
N PRO A 333 -14.98 2.07 -11.49
CA PRO A 333 -14.97 2.60 -12.85
C PRO A 333 -13.59 2.66 -13.50
N ALA A 334 -12.54 2.91 -12.72
CA ALA A 334 -11.16 2.96 -13.21
C ALA A 334 -10.67 1.62 -13.77
N MET A 335 -11.17 0.49 -13.27
CA MET A 335 -10.76 -0.85 -13.71
C MET A 335 -11.09 -1.13 -15.17
N TYR A 336 -12.14 -0.51 -15.73
CA TYR A 336 -12.50 -0.65 -17.15
C TYR A 336 -11.49 0.02 -18.08
N ASN A 337 -10.73 0.99 -17.60
CA ASN A 337 -9.78 1.78 -18.37
C ASN A 337 -8.35 1.66 -17.84
N PHE A 338 -8.12 0.71 -16.94
CA PHE A 338 -6.83 0.47 -16.31
C PHE A 338 -5.69 0.21 -17.32
N TYR A 339 -6.02 -0.36 -18.49
CA TYR A 339 -5.03 -0.68 -19.51
C TYR A 339 -4.77 0.45 -20.48
N THR A 340 -3.56 0.43 -21.02
CA THR A 340 -3.19 1.17 -22.22
C THR A 340 -3.90 0.55 -23.43
N GLN A 341 -4.67 1.33 -24.14
CA GLN A 341 -5.42 0.89 -25.31
C GLN A 341 -4.75 1.38 -26.61
N ALA A 342 -4.69 0.52 -27.63
CA ALA A 342 -4.16 0.89 -28.92
C ALA A 342 -5.22 1.63 -29.75
N TYR A 343 -4.81 2.70 -30.45
CA TYR A 343 -5.64 3.27 -31.50
C TYR A 343 -5.93 2.22 -32.57
N PRO A 344 -7.20 2.03 -33.01
CA PRO A 344 -7.55 0.99 -33.99
C PRO A 344 -6.76 1.06 -35.31
N ASN A 345 -6.24 2.23 -35.65
CA ASN A 345 -5.45 2.48 -36.87
C ASN A 345 -3.97 2.71 -36.59
N ALA A 346 -3.47 2.42 -35.40
CA ALA A 346 -2.07 2.63 -35.06
C ALA A 346 -1.11 1.89 -36.02
N ALA A 347 -1.48 0.69 -36.46
CA ALA A 347 -0.71 -0.11 -37.42
C ALA A 347 -0.60 0.57 -38.80
N ASP A 348 -1.61 1.31 -39.24
CA ASP A 348 -1.61 2.01 -40.53
C ASP A 348 -0.55 3.12 -40.58
N TYR A 349 -0.18 3.63 -39.43
CA TYR A 349 0.84 4.69 -39.25
C TYR A 349 2.16 4.16 -38.74
N ASN A 350 2.32 2.84 -38.64
CA ASN A 350 3.51 2.17 -38.09
C ASN A 350 3.87 2.67 -36.67
N LEU A 351 2.86 2.89 -35.86
CA LEU A 351 2.99 3.36 -34.47
C LEU A 351 3.02 2.22 -33.45
N LEU A 352 2.75 0.98 -33.88
CA LEU A 352 2.92 -0.20 -33.05
C LEU A 352 4.32 -0.75 -33.29
N THR A 353 5.19 -0.67 -32.31
CA THR A 353 6.53 -1.25 -32.32
C THR A 353 6.62 -2.35 -31.28
N ASP A 354 7.31 -3.44 -31.61
CA ASP A 354 7.67 -4.46 -30.63
C ASP A 354 8.82 -3.90 -29.77
N GLY A 355 8.51 -3.33 -28.60
CA GLY A 355 9.53 -2.81 -27.71
C GLY A 355 9.03 -1.77 -26.72
N PRO A 356 9.91 -1.24 -25.85
CA PRO A 356 9.54 -0.29 -24.78
C PRO A 356 8.98 1.04 -25.29
N ASP A 357 9.23 1.38 -26.55
CA ASP A 357 8.70 2.59 -27.20
C ASP A 357 7.37 2.31 -27.93
N VAL A 358 6.39 1.79 -27.23
CA VAL A 358 5.06 1.54 -27.80
C VAL A 358 4.38 2.88 -28.07
N GLN A 359 4.26 3.23 -29.35
CA GLN A 359 3.55 4.43 -29.81
C GLN A 359 2.13 4.05 -30.26
N GLY A 360 1.25 5.04 -30.30
CA GLY A 360 -0.13 4.82 -30.75
C GLY A 360 -1.04 4.17 -29.70
N MET A 361 -0.67 4.26 -28.45
CA MET A 361 -1.47 3.86 -27.30
C MET A 361 -2.09 5.09 -26.62
N TYR A 362 -3.16 4.87 -25.86
CA TYR A 362 -3.81 5.92 -25.07
C TYR A 362 -4.41 5.32 -23.80
N SER A 363 -4.57 6.17 -22.79
CA SER A 363 -5.33 5.87 -21.57
C SER A 363 -6.57 6.75 -21.51
N VAL A 364 -7.64 6.24 -20.89
CA VAL A 364 -8.89 6.95 -20.76
C VAL A 364 -9.14 7.26 -19.29
N TYR A 365 -9.29 8.53 -18.97
CA TYR A 365 -9.66 9.02 -17.63
C TYR A 365 -11.10 9.53 -17.68
N GLN A 366 -12.07 8.62 -17.63
CA GLN A 366 -13.48 8.99 -17.72
C GLN A 366 -14.15 9.20 -16.38
N GLU A 367 -13.48 8.90 -15.28
CA GLU A 367 -13.99 9.01 -13.92
C GLU A 367 -14.23 10.47 -13.51
N GLY A 368 -13.50 11.41 -14.13
CA GLY A 368 -13.55 12.82 -13.77
C GLY A 368 -13.14 13.05 -12.32
N ILE A 369 -14.01 13.68 -11.54
CA ILE A 369 -13.81 13.89 -10.10
C ILE A 369 -14.20 12.67 -9.24
N TYR A 370 -14.86 11.69 -9.84
CA TYR A 370 -15.45 10.55 -9.14
C TYR A 370 -14.43 9.42 -8.97
N LEU A 371 -13.36 9.71 -8.23
CA LEU A 371 -12.33 8.74 -7.86
C LEU A 371 -12.63 8.20 -6.46
N ASP A 372 -12.51 6.89 -6.30
CA ASP A 372 -12.69 6.16 -5.05
C ASP A 372 -14.00 6.52 -4.33
N TYR A 373 -13.96 6.85 -3.04
CA TYR A 373 -15.13 7.15 -2.21
C TYR A 373 -16.03 8.24 -2.79
N ARG A 374 -15.47 9.22 -3.53
CA ARG A 374 -16.26 10.23 -4.21
C ARG A 374 -17.26 9.61 -5.19
N TYR A 375 -16.89 8.53 -5.86
CA TYR A 375 -17.79 7.75 -6.69
C TYR A 375 -18.81 6.99 -5.85
N TYR A 376 -18.35 6.17 -4.91
CA TYR A 376 -19.23 5.24 -4.19
C TYR A 376 -20.24 5.97 -3.32
N GLU A 377 -19.83 7.03 -2.64
CA GLU A 377 -20.71 7.79 -1.76
C GLU A 377 -21.67 8.69 -2.54
N THR A 378 -21.27 9.27 -3.67
CA THR A 378 -22.21 10.03 -4.52
C THR A 378 -23.26 9.10 -5.14
N ARG A 379 -22.87 7.91 -5.58
CA ARG A 379 -23.82 6.88 -6.06
C ARG A 379 -24.75 6.41 -4.96
N TYR A 380 -24.26 6.29 -3.74
CA TYR A 380 -25.09 5.98 -2.57
C TYR A 380 -26.12 7.07 -2.31
N GLU A 381 -25.73 8.34 -2.28
CA GLU A 381 -26.65 9.47 -2.12
C GLU A 381 -27.73 9.46 -3.22
N ASP A 382 -27.33 9.31 -4.48
CA ASP A 382 -28.25 9.23 -5.60
C ASP A 382 -29.26 8.09 -5.44
N ALA A 383 -28.82 6.92 -5.01
CA ALA A 383 -29.69 5.77 -4.79
C ALA A 383 -30.68 6.00 -3.65
N VAL A 384 -30.24 6.56 -2.52
CA VAL A 384 -31.08 6.84 -1.35
C VAL A 384 -32.08 7.96 -1.63
N MET A 385 -31.65 9.02 -2.31
CA MET A 385 -32.48 10.19 -2.61
C MET A 385 -33.38 9.99 -3.85
N GLY A 386 -33.13 8.94 -4.63
CA GLY A 386 -33.80 8.70 -5.90
C GLY A 386 -33.51 9.78 -6.94
N THR A 387 -32.30 10.31 -6.92
CA THR A 387 -31.79 11.34 -7.82
C THR A 387 -30.71 10.76 -8.74
N GLY A 388 -30.15 11.58 -9.63
CA GLY A 388 -29.05 11.18 -10.48
C GLY A 388 -29.37 9.97 -11.37
N ASN A 389 -28.36 9.13 -11.57
CA ASN A 389 -28.42 7.93 -12.41
C ASN A 389 -27.82 6.72 -11.67
N ALA A 390 -28.27 6.47 -10.44
CA ALA A 390 -27.76 5.38 -9.61
C ALA A 390 -28.05 3.98 -10.18
N GLY A 391 -29.15 3.84 -10.95
CA GLY A 391 -29.54 2.53 -11.50
C GLY A 391 -29.91 1.57 -10.38
N ASP A 392 -29.29 0.38 -10.39
CA ASP A 392 -29.43 -0.68 -9.41
C ASP A 392 -28.25 -0.72 -8.41
N TYR A 393 -27.51 0.37 -8.29
CA TYR A 393 -26.37 0.45 -7.38
C TYR A 393 -26.78 0.16 -5.94
N ASN A 394 -26.03 -0.73 -5.31
CA ASN A 394 -26.21 -1.08 -3.91
C ASN A 394 -24.87 -1.01 -3.17
N TRP A 395 -24.71 0.02 -2.37
CA TRP A 395 -23.48 0.27 -1.64
C TRP A 395 -23.04 -0.94 -0.79
N SER A 396 -23.96 -1.56 -0.06
CA SER A 396 -23.66 -2.64 0.89
C SER A 396 -23.20 -3.95 0.24
N THR A 397 -23.40 -4.10 -1.08
CA THR A 397 -22.91 -5.25 -1.85
C THR A 397 -21.74 -4.88 -2.77
N THR A 398 -21.33 -3.61 -2.76
CA THR A 398 -20.23 -3.09 -3.57
C THR A 398 -18.99 -2.81 -2.71
N VAL A 399 -19.16 -2.05 -1.63
CA VAL A 399 -18.07 -1.60 -0.76
C VAL A 399 -17.99 -2.51 0.47
N ALA A 400 -16.84 -3.13 0.65
CA ALA A 400 -16.55 -3.96 1.83
C ALA A 400 -16.11 -3.09 3.01
N PHE A 401 -15.18 -2.17 2.78
CA PHE A 401 -14.70 -1.19 3.75
C PHE A 401 -14.57 0.17 3.07
N PRO A 402 -15.23 1.22 3.60
CA PRO A 402 -15.15 2.55 3.02
C PRO A 402 -13.79 3.21 3.27
N PHE A 403 -13.46 4.20 2.45
CA PHE A 403 -12.37 5.13 2.70
C PHE A 403 -12.46 5.70 4.12
N GLY A 404 -11.34 5.74 4.81
CA GLY A 404 -11.24 6.24 6.18
C GLY A 404 -11.52 5.19 7.26
N TYR A 405 -12.02 3.99 6.90
CA TYR A 405 -12.36 2.96 7.88
C TYR A 405 -11.14 2.41 8.62
N GLY A 406 -11.28 2.25 9.93
CA GLY A 406 -10.34 1.55 10.79
C GLY A 406 -10.97 1.36 12.17
N ASP A 407 -10.88 0.17 12.72
CA ASP A 407 -11.34 -0.17 14.06
C ASP A 407 -10.17 -0.10 15.07
N SER A 408 -10.49 -0.19 16.35
CA SER A 408 -9.52 -0.09 17.45
C SER A 408 -9.81 -1.12 18.53
N TYR A 409 -8.85 -1.30 19.47
CA TYR A 409 -9.10 -2.08 20.69
C TYR A 409 -9.85 -1.28 21.77
N THR A 410 -10.08 0.01 21.52
CA THR A 410 -10.85 0.91 22.38
C THR A 410 -11.92 1.64 21.57
N THR A 411 -12.73 2.44 22.23
CA THR A 411 -13.79 3.22 21.58
C THR A 411 -13.64 4.70 21.89
N PHE A 412 -14.09 5.55 20.96
CA PHE A 412 -14.04 6.98 21.12
C PHE A 412 -15.41 7.62 20.93
N GLU A 413 -15.62 8.78 21.56
CA GLU A 413 -16.81 9.60 21.41
C GLU A 413 -16.42 11.02 21.06
N TYR A 414 -17.13 11.61 20.11
CA TYR A 414 -16.97 13.02 19.70
C TYR A 414 -18.04 13.88 20.37
N SER A 415 -17.63 15.03 20.87
CA SER A 415 -18.53 16.01 21.49
C SER A 415 -18.02 17.43 21.25
N ASP A 416 -18.83 18.43 21.63
CA ASP A 416 -18.50 19.86 21.56
C ASP A 416 -18.04 20.33 20.15
N PHE A 417 -18.59 19.70 19.08
CA PHE A 417 -18.32 20.09 17.70
C PHE A 417 -18.70 21.55 17.46
N ASN A 418 -17.78 22.35 16.97
CA ASN A 418 -17.99 23.76 16.70
C ASN A 418 -17.18 24.22 15.49
N VAL A 419 -17.81 25.02 14.63
CA VAL A 419 -17.20 25.60 13.44
C VAL A 419 -17.22 27.12 13.57
N THR A 420 -16.07 27.75 13.38
CA THR A 420 -15.94 29.22 13.31
C THR A 420 -15.35 29.63 11.97
N GLU A 421 -15.94 30.64 11.36
CA GLU A 421 -15.52 31.19 10.08
C GLU A 421 -14.61 32.40 10.28
N SER A 422 -13.52 32.46 9.52
CA SER A 422 -12.66 33.62 9.35
C SER A 422 -12.71 34.14 7.91
N ALA A 423 -11.90 35.15 7.58
CA ALA A 423 -11.84 35.67 6.21
C ALA A 423 -11.46 34.58 5.20
N ASP A 424 -10.46 33.75 5.52
CA ASP A 424 -9.80 32.84 4.58
C ASP A 424 -9.97 31.36 4.94
N ALA A 425 -10.48 31.04 6.14
CA ALA A 425 -10.54 29.66 6.62
C ALA A 425 -11.77 29.38 7.50
N PHE A 426 -12.11 28.10 7.65
CA PHE A 426 -12.94 27.56 8.71
C PHE A 426 -12.05 26.88 9.75
N ASN A 427 -12.32 27.14 11.04
CA ASN A 427 -11.67 26.48 12.15
C ASN A 427 -12.69 25.57 12.83
N VAL A 428 -12.44 24.28 12.78
CA VAL A 428 -13.28 23.25 13.38
C VAL A 428 -12.62 22.78 14.66
N THR A 429 -13.37 22.72 15.74
CA THR A 429 -12.93 22.19 17.02
C THR A 429 -13.89 21.13 17.51
N LEU A 430 -13.39 20.09 18.11
CA LEU A 430 -14.19 19.09 18.79
C LEU A 430 -13.38 18.43 19.91
N LYS A 431 -14.09 17.80 20.82
CA LYS A 431 -13.52 17.03 21.90
C LYS A 431 -13.63 15.55 21.57
N VAL A 432 -12.52 14.82 21.63
CA VAL A 432 -12.44 13.37 21.53
C VAL A 432 -12.23 12.77 22.91
N THR A 433 -13.00 11.75 23.27
CA THR A 433 -12.90 11.05 24.54
C THR A 433 -12.73 9.55 24.30
N ASN A 434 -11.71 8.94 24.87
CA ASN A 434 -11.59 7.49 24.92
C ASN A 434 -12.63 6.93 25.91
N THR A 435 -13.66 6.28 25.40
CA THR A 435 -14.78 5.72 26.20
C THR A 435 -14.57 4.25 26.56
N GLY A 436 -13.50 3.62 26.06
CA GLY A 436 -13.13 2.27 26.45
C GLY A 436 -12.67 2.16 27.90
N SER A 437 -12.54 0.95 28.39
CA SER A 437 -12.19 0.68 29.80
C SER A 437 -10.82 0.05 30.00
N THR A 438 -10.14 -0.37 28.91
CA THR A 438 -8.96 -1.23 29.01
C THR A 438 -7.75 -0.66 28.31
N TYR A 439 -7.91 -0.22 27.06
CA TYR A 439 -6.79 0.17 26.20
C TYR A 439 -6.70 1.67 26.06
N SER A 440 -5.47 2.18 26.15
CA SER A 440 -5.16 3.52 25.67
C SER A 440 -5.02 3.48 24.15
N GLY A 441 -5.43 4.54 23.45
CA GLY A 441 -5.36 4.59 22.00
C GLY A 441 -5.37 6.00 21.46
N LYS A 442 -5.10 6.11 20.18
CA LYS A 442 -5.23 7.34 19.40
C LYS A 442 -6.47 7.25 18.53
N GLU A 443 -7.04 8.39 18.20
CA GLU A 443 -8.17 8.52 17.29
C GLU A 443 -7.81 9.40 16.12
N THR A 444 -8.17 8.96 14.89
CA THR A 444 -8.00 9.75 13.66
C THR A 444 -9.32 10.42 13.31
N VAL A 445 -9.46 11.68 13.69
CA VAL A 445 -10.62 12.51 13.36
C VAL A 445 -10.55 12.92 11.90
N GLN A 446 -11.57 12.59 11.12
CA GLN A 446 -11.69 12.95 9.71
C GLN A 446 -12.81 13.97 9.54
N LEU A 447 -12.52 15.08 8.88
CA LEU A 447 -13.46 16.15 8.61
C LEU A 447 -13.83 16.14 7.13
N TYR A 448 -15.12 15.97 6.87
CA TYR A 448 -15.68 15.96 5.53
C TYR A 448 -16.55 17.20 5.33
N PHE A 449 -16.71 17.60 4.06
CA PHE A 449 -17.66 18.64 3.68
C PHE A 449 -18.51 18.21 2.51
N GLN A 450 -19.68 18.83 2.42
CA GLN A 450 -20.54 18.83 1.25
C GLN A 450 -20.73 20.27 0.77
N SER A 451 -20.44 20.53 -0.48
CA SER A 451 -20.64 21.83 -1.12
C SER A 451 -22.05 21.99 -1.67
N PRO A 452 -22.56 23.22 -1.81
CA PRO A 452 -23.85 23.44 -2.47
C PRO A 452 -23.78 23.03 -3.95
N TYR A 453 -24.85 22.40 -4.45
CA TYR A 453 -25.01 22.08 -5.88
C TYR A 453 -26.02 23.04 -6.49
N THR A 454 -25.52 24.08 -7.13
CA THR A 454 -26.26 25.27 -7.52
C THR A 454 -26.93 25.16 -8.91
N ASP A 455 -27.81 26.08 -9.24
CA ASP A 455 -28.34 26.17 -10.61
C ASP A 455 -27.27 26.56 -11.64
N TYR A 456 -26.23 27.28 -11.20
CA TYR A 456 -25.05 27.57 -12.01
C TYR A 456 -24.31 26.31 -12.37
N ASP A 457 -24.04 25.42 -11.39
CA ASP A 457 -23.38 24.14 -11.61
C ASP A 457 -24.12 23.29 -12.63
N LYS A 458 -25.45 23.14 -12.44
CA LYS A 458 -26.32 22.36 -13.34
C LYS A 458 -26.32 22.93 -14.76
N ALA A 459 -26.37 24.26 -14.90
CA ALA A 459 -26.40 24.93 -16.20
C ALA A 459 -25.09 24.82 -16.97
N ASN A 460 -23.96 24.70 -16.25
CA ASN A 460 -22.60 24.65 -16.83
C ASN A 460 -21.99 23.23 -16.81
N GLY A 461 -22.73 22.21 -16.39
CA GLY A 461 -22.23 20.82 -16.32
C GLY A 461 -21.05 20.67 -15.37
N ILE A 462 -21.09 21.38 -14.24
CA ILE A 462 -20.13 21.22 -13.14
C ILE A 462 -20.62 20.09 -12.25
N GLU A 463 -19.75 19.18 -11.93
CA GLU A 463 -20.04 18.04 -11.07
C GLU A 463 -19.37 18.21 -9.71
N LYS A 464 -19.99 17.68 -8.67
CA LYS A 464 -19.50 17.70 -7.28
C LYS A 464 -19.77 16.36 -6.63
N ALA A 465 -18.81 15.91 -5.84
CA ALA A 465 -19.00 14.74 -5.00
C ALA A 465 -19.93 15.08 -3.81
N SER A 466 -20.65 14.10 -3.31
CA SER A 466 -21.56 14.27 -2.18
C SER A 466 -20.83 14.47 -0.86
N ALA A 467 -19.60 13.95 -0.73
CA ALA A 467 -18.72 14.19 0.41
C ALA A 467 -17.26 14.26 -0.05
N GLU A 468 -16.49 15.17 0.55
CA GLU A 468 -15.06 15.30 0.32
C GLU A 468 -14.33 15.50 1.64
N LEU A 469 -13.21 14.77 1.83
CA LEU A 469 -12.32 14.97 2.97
C LEU A 469 -11.61 16.32 2.79
N CYS A 470 -11.73 17.20 3.80
CA CYS A 470 -11.09 18.53 3.78
C CYS A 470 -10.09 18.74 4.90
N GLY A 471 -9.96 17.79 5.82
CA GLY A 471 -8.96 17.85 6.88
C GLY A 471 -9.03 16.62 7.77
N PHE A 472 -7.93 16.36 8.46
CA PHE A 472 -7.88 15.34 9.50
C PHE A 472 -6.86 15.71 10.58
N ALA A 473 -7.02 15.11 11.75
CA ALA A 473 -6.05 15.21 12.82
C ALA A 473 -6.09 13.95 13.68
N LYS A 474 -4.94 13.58 14.22
CA LYS A 474 -4.81 12.42 15.10
C LYS A 474 -4.55 12.91 16.53
N THR A 475 -5.23 12.31 17.51
CA THR A 475 -5.02 12.65 18.92
C THR A 475 -3.67 12.14 19.43
N ASP A 476 -3.22 12.67 20.55
CA ASP A 476 -2.26 11.97 21.40
C ASP A 476 -2.85 10.64 21.92
N ILE A 477 -2.03 9.84 22.60
CA ILE A 477 -2.51 8.60 23.23
C ILE A 477 -3.45 8.96 24.40
N LEU A 478 -4.71 8.63 24.26
CA LEU A 478 -5.74 8.85 25.30
C LEU A 478 -5.91 7.59 26.15
N ALA A 479 -5.65 7.72 27.45
CA ALA A 479 -6.00 6.67 28.41
C ALA A 479 -7.53 6.51 28.53
N PRO A 480 -8.05 5.36 29.02
CA PRO A 480 -9.47 5.20 29.31
C PRO A 480 -10.05 6.37 30.11
N GLY A 481 -11.09 7.00 29.58
CA GLY A 481 -11.76 8.18 30.15
C GLY A 481 -11.05 9.51 29.91
N ALA A 482 -9.86 9.54 29.31
CA ALA A 482 -9.17 10.77 28.96
C ALA A 482 -9.76 11.41 27.71
N SER A 483 -9.59 12.73 27.57
CA SER A 483 -10.10 13.50 26.44
C SER A 483 -9.08 14.52 25.96
N GLU A 484 -9.15 14.86 24.67
CA GLU A 484 -8.38 15.89 24.00
C GLU A 484 -9.29 16.77 23.15
N THR A 485 -8.93 18.04 23.00
CA THR A 485 -9.59 18.94 22.04
C THR A 485 -8.78 18.97 20.75
N VAL A 486 -9.37 18.49 19.68
CA VAL A 486 -8.78 18.51 18.35
C VAL A 486 -9.19 19.77 17.61
N ASN A 487 -8.26 20.36 16.85
CA ASN A 487 -8.48 21.54 16.03
C ASN A 487 -8.07 21.24 14.58
N ILE A 488 -8.97 21.50 13.63
CA ILE A 488 -8.71 21.34 12.21
C ILE A 488 -9.01 22.67 11.52
N THR A 489 -8.03 23.21 10.80
CA THR A 489 -8.21 24.43 10.00
C THR A 489 -8.32 24.05 8.54
N VAL A 490 -9.38 24.51 7.89
CA VAL A 490 -9.64 24.29 6.47
C VAL A 490 -9.62 25.63 5.74
N ASP A 491 -8.68 25.80 4.84
CA ASP A 491 -8.66 26.97 3.97
C ASP A 491 -9.87 26.96 3.03
N LYS A 492 -10.53 28.11 2.85
CA LYS A 492 -11.69 28.20 1.95
C LYS A 492 -11.35 27.79 0.50
N SER A 493 -10.08 27.90 0.13
CA SER A 493 -9.61 27.42 -1.17
C SER A 493 -9.69 25.90 -1.34
N GLU A 494 -9.76 25.12 -0.26
CA GLU A 494 -9.93 23.66 -0.33
C GLU A 494 -11.37 23.25 -0.71
N LEU A 495 -12.34 24.17 -0.55
CA LEU A 495 -13.74 23.94 -0.88
C LEU A 495 -14.07 24.28 -2.35
N ARG A 496 -13.05 24.53 -3.16
CA ARG A 496 -13.19 24.94 -4.56
C ARG A 496 -13.55 23.77 -5.48
N THR A 497 -14.34 24.09 -6.50
CA THR A 497 -14.67 23.21 -7.62
C THR A 497 -14.12 23.77 -8.93
N TYR A 498 -13.69 22.95 -9.86
CA TYR A 498 -13.19 23.41 -11.15
C TYR A 498 -14.30 23.54 -12.18
N ASP A 499 -14.56 24.74 -12.67
CA ASP A 499 -15.48 25.00 -13.79
C ASP A 499 -14.73 24.90 -15.12
N ALA A 500 -14.79 23.74 -15.76
CA ALA A 500 -14.13 23.46 -17.01
C ALA A 500 -14.81 24.11 -18.22
N ASN A 501 -16.11 24.41 -18.13
CA ASN A 501 -16.93 24.76 -19.30
C ASN A 501 -17.09 26.25 -19.50
N ASN A 502 -17.26 27.03 -18.42
CA ASN A 502 -17.57 28.45 -18.50
C ASN A 502 -16.42 29.33 -17.95
N ALA A 503 -16.17 29.30 -16.63
CA ALA A 503 -15.14 30.14 -16.01
C ALA A 503 -13.70 29.68 -16.31
N LYS A 504 -13.50 28.39 -16.57
CA LYS A 504 -12.22 27.73 -16.84
C LYS A 504 -11.18 27.97 -15.75
N THR A 505 -11.65 27.93 -14.52
CA THR A 505 -10.87 28.13 -13.30
C THR A 505 -11.59 27.49 -12.12
N TYR A 506 -10.92 27.47 -10.96
CA TYR A 506 -11.55 27.08 -9.72
C TYR A 506 -12.53 28.15 -9.25
N ILE A 507 -13.69 27.72 -8.77
CA ILE A 507 -14.74 28.56 -8.19
C ILE A 507 -15.11 28.05 -6.81
N VAL A 508 -15.63 28.94 -5.97
CA VAL A 508 -16.30 28.62 -4.71
C VAL A 508 -17.70 29.21 -4.81
N ASP A 509 -18.70 28.36 -4.76
CA ASP A 509 -20.09 28.78 -4.89
C ASP A 509 -20.60 29.48 -3.63
N ALA A 510 -21.54 30.40 -3.82
CA ALA A 510 -22.31 30.95 -2.72
C ALA A 510 -23.42 29.97 -2.33
N GLY A 511 -23.48 29.61 -1.05
CA GLY A 511 -24.47 28.67 -0.54
C GLY A 511 -24.08 28.11 0.81
N ASP A 512 -24.85 27.13 1.26
CA ASP A 512 -24.60 26.44 2.52
C ASP A 512 -23.59 25.31 2.29
N TYR A 513 -22.53 25.29 3.09
CA TYR A 513 -21.55 24.21 3.19
C TYR A 513 -21.80 23.46 4.47
N TYR A 514 -21.83 22.14 4.38
CA TYR A 514 -22.05 21.27 5.54
C TYR A 514 -20.74 20.62 5.91
N PHE A 515 -20.38 20.66 7.19
CA PHE A 515 -19.20 19.98 7.74
C PHE A 515 -19.63 18.90 8.71
N THR A 516 -19.00 17.73 8.60
CA THR A 516 -19.19 16.64 9.56
C THR A 516 -17.86 15.98 9.89
N VAL A 517 -17.74 15.42 11.10
CA VAL A 517 -16.64 14.57 11.52
C VAL A 517 -17.13 13.13 11.60
N ALA A 518 -16.33 12.21 11.10
CA ALA A 518 -16.71 10.81 11.00
C ALA A 518 -15.47 9.91 11.02
N GLY A 519 -15.65 8.62 11.28
CA GLY A 519 -14.61 7.60 11.19
C GLY A 519 -14.42 7.05 9.76
N SER A 520 -15.28 7.43 8.81
CA SER A 520 -15.17 7.05 7.40
C SER A 520 -16.01 7.95 6.50
N ALA A 521 -15.76 7.88 5.19
CA ALA A 521 -16.56 8.62 4.20
C ALA A 521 -18.05 8.20 4.22
N HIS A 522 -18.32 6.90 4.40
CA HIS A 522 -19.70 6.41 4.46
C HIS A 522 -20.44 6.86 5.73
N GLU A 523 -19.74 6.88 6.86
CA GLU A 523 -20.31 7.43 8.09
C GLU A 523 -20.61 8.93 7.92
N ALA A 524 -19.75 9.68 7.26
CA ALA A 524 -19.97 11.10 6.97
C ALA A 524 -21.23 11.34 6.15
N MET A 525 -21.60 10.42 5.25
CA MET A 525 -22.85 10.51 4.46
C MET A 525 -24.10 10.21 5.27
N ASN A 526 -23.97 9.52 6.41
CA ASN A 526 -25.10 9.07 7.23
C ASN A 526 -25.26 9.86 8.55
N ASN A 527 -24.37 10.82 8.84
CA ASN A 527 -24.40 11.68 10.03
C ASN A 527 -25.30 12.90 9.91
#